data_86b5f33c72226cd3f0917ab6280aaad3
#
_entry.id   86b5f33c72226cd3f0917ab6280aaad3
#
_cell.length_a   1.000
_cell.length_b   1.000
_cell.length_c   1.000
_cell.angle_alpha   90.00
_cell.angle_beta   90.00
_cell.angle_gamma   90.00
#
_symmetry.space_group_name_H-M   'P 1'
#
loop_
_entity.id
_entity.type
_entity.pdbx_description
1 polymer ?
#
loop_
_entity_poly.entity_id
_entity_poly.type
_entity_poly.pdbx_seq_one_letter_code
_entity_poly.pdbx_strand_id
1 'polypeptide(L)'
;MKISKLLAGLQVCSSYNDAQVSHITCDSRTCTEGSLFIAVRGADTDGHSYIGKAIENGAKHIVCEEIPQDAKNTSAQFIVIEESRKACALIASNYYDNPSEKVRVVAVTGTNGKTSIATMLYNLFTMLGYSCGLLSTIANWVGEKKYETLNTTPGPIELNRLLDQMAQEGCEFCFMEASSHAIDQQRTEGIHFAGAVFTNLTHDHLDYHKTFANYLSCKKKLFDTLAPDAFALTNIDDRNGEVMVQNTKAAVSTYSCRNLADFRVKILEKTIEGMLLNINNTEVWCRFIGTHNAANLTAVYGTAILLGAKEEETITAMSKLQSVAGRLEYYKGNNDIIAAVDYAHTPDALENVLKTLQDLQPQGDLICVFGCGGNRDKTKRPEMGAIATKYATRVIVTSDNPRFEDPMEIIADIKSGMDLKGKAKSLFIPDRTEAIRTAIITARPGSIILVAGKGHEDYQIIGGVKHHLSDKEIIKEAFTI
;
A
#
# COMPACT_ATOMS: atom_id res chain seq x y z
N MET A 1 0.43 -8.48 31.97
CA MET A 1 -0.69 -7.50 32.08
C MET A 1 -1.93 -8.23 32.57
N LYS A 2 -2.86 -7.59 33.30
CA LYS A 2 -4.13 -8.21 33.73
C LYS A 2 -5.13 -8.31 32.58
N ILE A 3 -5.92 -9.40 32.55
CA ILE A 3 -6.96 -9.65 31.51
C ILE A 3 -7.96 -8.51 31.46
N SER A 4 -8.41 -7.99 32.63
CA SER A 4 -9.35 -6.87 32.67
C SER A 4 -8.85 -5.62 31.94
N LYS A 5 -7.55 -5.33 32.00
CA LYS A 5 -6.94 -4.24 31.26
C LYS A 5 -6.90 -4.54 29.74
N LEU A 6 -6.61 -5.78 29.37
CA LEU A 6 -6.58 -6.21 27.96
C LEU A 6 -7.97 -6.14 27.29
N LEU A 7 -9.02 -6.43 28.04
CA LEU A 7 -10.39 -6.45 27.56
C LEU A 7 -11.12 -5.10 27.67
N ALA A 8 -10.41 -4.03 28.08
CA ALA A 8 -11.01 -2.70 28.19
C ALA A 8 -11.63 -2.28 26.83
N GLY A 9 -12.87 -1.78 26.86
CA GLY A 9 -13.62 -1.39 25.67
C GLY A 9 -14.27 -2.54 24.88
N LEU A 10 -14.10 -3.80 25.32
CA LEU A 10 -14.73 -4.97 24.69
C LEU A 10 -15.97 -5.43 25.48
N GLN A 11 -17.00 -5.84 24.76
CA GLN A 11 -18.14 -6.57 25.34
C GLN A 11 -17.79 -8.04 25.46
N VAL A 12 -17.70 -8.54 26.70
CA VAL A 12 -17.40 -9.94 27.03
C VAL A 12 -18.67 -10.67 27.35
N CYS A 13 -18.88 -11.83 26.71
CA CYS A 13 -20.09 -12.63 26.83
C CYS A 13 -19.97 -13.74 27.90
N SER A 14 -18.82 -13.93 28.53
CA SER A 14 -18.56 -14.94 29.56
C SER A 14 -17.93 -14.36 30.80
N SER A 15 -18.04 -15.06 31.94
CA SER A 15 -17.23 -14.76 33.13
C SER A 15 -15.76 -15.16 32.92
N TYR A 16 -14.84 -14.43 33.53
CA TYR A 16 -13.41 -14.75 33.52
C TYR A 16 -12.71 -14.37 34.83
N ASN A 17 -11.62 -15.04 35.13
CA ASN A 17 -10.73 -14.68 36.23
C ASN A 17 -9.70 -13.65 35.74
N ASP A 18 -9.47 -12.59 36.52
CA ASP A 18 -8.55 -11.51 36.14
C ASP A 18 -7.08 -11.93 36.40
N ALA A 19 -6.61 -12.86 35.60
CA ALA A 19 -5.25 -13.39 35.67
C ALA A 19 -4.23 -12.49 34.97
N GLN A 20 -2.95 -12.76 35.22
CA GLN A 20 -1.83 -12.12 34.52
C GLN A 20 -1.57 -12.84 33.20
N VAL A 21 -1.43 -12.06 32.12
CA VAL A 21 -1.03 -12.51 30.79
C VAL A 21 0.41 -12.11 30.54
N SER A 22 1.24 -13.07 30.10
CA SER A 22 2.64 -12.84 29.76
C SER A 22 2.83 -12.33 28.34
N HIS A 23 2.03 -12.85 27.39
CA HIS A 23 2.15 -12.59 25.96
C HIS A 23 0.79 -12.71 25.29
N ILE A 24 0.55 -11.93 24.21
CA ILE A 24 -0.64 -12.03 23.37
C ILE A 24 -0.26 -12.52 21.96
N THR A 25 -1.04 -13.41 21.38
CA THR A 25 -0.81 -13.89 20.01
C THR A 25 -2.07 -14.42 19.35
N CYS A 26 -2.14 -14.36 18.03
CA CYS A 26 -3.12 -15.06 17.18
C CYS A 26 -2.49 -16.23 16.39
N ASP A 27 -1.21 -16.54 16.63
CA ASP A 27 -0.50 -17.69 16.04
C ASP A 27 -0.25 -18.74 17.12
N SER A 28 -0.90 -19.90 17.00
CA SER A 28 -0.76 -21.00 17.96
C SER A 28 0.68 -21.51 18.12
N ARG A 29 1.52 -21.32 17.12
CA ARG A 29 2.95 -21.74 17.12
C ARG A 29 3.83 -20.87 18.00
N THR A 30 3.41 -19.63 18.27
CA THR A 30 4.14 -18.67 19.10
C THR A 30 3.61 -18.59 20.53
N CYS A 31 2.63 -19.44 20.90
CA CYS A 31 2.14 -19.54 22.27
C CYS A 31 3.24 -20.04 23.21
N THR A 32 3.29 -19.47 24.40
CA THR A 32 4.17 -19.83 25.52
C THR A 32 3.37 -19.92 26.81
N GLU A 33 3.98 -20.39 27.90
CA GLU A 33 3.35 -20.49 29.23
C GLU A 33 2.71 -19.15 29.65
N GLY A 34 1.41 -19.15 29.92
CA GLY A 34 0.66 -17.96 30.34
C GLY A 34 0.27 -17.00 29.20
N SER A 35 0.43 -17.39 27.94
CA SER A 35 -0.04 -16.61 26.80
C SER A 35 -1.58 -16.49 26.79
N LEU A 36 -2.06 -15.36 26.25
CA LEU A 36 -3.43 -15.19 25.79
C LEU A 36 -3.44 -15.41 24.27
N PHE A 37 -4.11 -16.48 23.83
CA PHE A 37 -4.33 -16.77 22.41
C PHE A 37 -5.65 -16.18 21.96
N ILE A 38 -5.64 -15.44 20.86
CA ILE A 38 -6.83 -14.84 20.27
C ILE A 38 -7.18 -15.63 19.01
N ALA A 39 -8.27 -16.41 19.08
CA ALA A 39 -8.77 -17.21 17.98
C ALA A 39 -9.56 -16.34 17.00
N VAL A 40 -8.86 -15.77 16.02
CA VAL A 40 -9.46 -14.85 15.02
C VAL A 40 -10.05 -15.64 13.86
N ARG A 41 -11.30 -15.34 13.46
CA ARG A 41 -11.87 -15.79 12.19
C ARG A 41 -11.28 -14.99 11.04
N GLY A 42 -10.21 -15.52 10.42
CA GLY A 42 -9.56 -14.92 9.27
C GLY A 42 -10.38 -15.01 7.99
N ALA A 43 -9.85 -14.49 6.88
CA ALA A 43 -10.48 -14.61 5.56
C ALA A 43 -10.28 -16.01 4.97
N ASP A 44 -9.09 -16.60 5.16
CA ASP A 44 -8.70 -17.89 4.58
C ASP A 44 -8.65 -19.01 5.63
N THR A 45 -8.55 -18.68 6.93
CA THR A 45 -8.31 -19.65 8.00
C THR A 45 -9.07 -19.22 9.25
N ASP A 46 -9.74 -20.18 9.91
CA ASP A 46 -10.39 -19.96 11.19
C ASP A 46 -9.45 -20.32 12.35
N GLY A 47 -9.09 -19.30 13.14
CA GLY A 47 -8.24 -19.46 14.33
C GLY A 47 -8.79 -20.41 15.40
N HIS A 48 -10.11 -20.61 15.46
CA HIS A 48 -10.75 -21.55 16.40
C HIS A 48 -10.27 -22.98 16.21
N SER A 49 -9.92 -23.39 14.97
CA SER A 49 -9.34 -24.70 14.66
C SER A 49 -7.96 -24.95 15.30
N TYR A 50 -7.30 -23.92 15.80
CA TYR A 50 -5.96 -23.98 16.39
C TYR A 50 -5.97 -23.81 17.91
N ILE A 51 -7.15 -23.71 18.56
CA ILE A 51 -7.26 -23.53 20.02
C ILE A 51 -6.58 -24.68 20.76
N GLY A 52 -6.84 -25.94 20.36
CA GLY A 52 -6.20 -27.11 20.97
C GLY A 52 -4.67 -27.02 20.91
N LYS A 53 -4.12 -26.64 19.73
CA LYS A 53 -2.68 -26.48 19.56
C LYS A 53 -2.10 -25.33 20.36
N ALA A 54 -2.83 -24.22 20.50
CA ALA A 54 -2.42 -23.11 21.33
C ALA A 54 -2.32 -23.51 22.82
N ILE A 55 -3.28 -24.31 23.32
CA ILE A 55 -3.29 -24.83 24.69
C ILE A 55 -2.09 -25.80 24.90
N GLU A 56 -1.84 -26.72 23.97
CA GLU A 56 -0.69 -27.62 24.01
C GLU A 56 0.64 -26.85 24.09
N ASN A 57 0.73 -25.71 23.40
CA ASN A 57 1.91 -24.85 23.39
C ASN A 57 1.97 -23.87 24.60
N GLY A 58 1.05 -23.96 25.58
CA GLY A 58 1.11 -23.23 26.84
C GLY A 58 0.16 -22.03 26.95
N ALA A 59 -0.75 -21.81 26.00
CA ALA A 59 -1.77 -20.79 26.17
C ALA A 59 -2.71 -21.15 27.34
N LYS A 60 -2.82 -20.26 28.33
CA LYS A 60 -3.71 -20.42 29.48
C LYS A 60 -5.01 -19.66 29.34
N HIS A 61 -5.04 -18.67 28.48
CA HIS A 61 -6.20 -17.82 28.25
C HIS A 61 -6.53 -17.81 26.76
N ILE A 62 -7.78 -18.02 26.43
CA ILE A 62 -8.27 -18.11 25.05
C ILE A 62 -9.40 -17.11 24.85
N VAL A 63 -9.21 -16.16 23.94
CA VAL A 63 -10.28 -15.29 23.44
C VAL A 63 -10.85 -15.92 22.17
N CYS A 64 -12.16 -16.16 22.13
CA CYS A 64 -12.83 -16.84 21.02
C CYS A 64 -14.28 -16.38 20.87
N GLU A 65 -14.89 -16.62 19.72
CA GLU A 65 -16.32 -16.36 19.49
C GLU A 65 -17.18 -17.54 20.00
N GLU A 66 -16.64 -18.77 19.95
CA GLU A 66 -17.28 -19.98 20.46
C GLU A 66 -16.23 -20.94 21.06
N ILE A 67 -16.63 -21.67 22.08
CA ILE A 67 -15.76 -22.67 22.70
C ILE A 67 -15.92 -24.00 21.95
N PRO A 68 -14.85 -24.53 21.29
CA PRO A 68 -14.92 -25.83 20.63
C PRO A 68 -15.28 -26.96 21.61
N GLN A 69 -16.05 -27.96 21.15
CA GLN A 69 -16.54 -29.01 22.02
C GLN A 69 -15.42 -29.87 22.63
N ASP A 70 -14.36 -30.11 21.88
CA ASP A 70 -13.15 -30.85 22.30
C ASP A 70 -12.29 -30.06 23.29
N ALA A 71 -12.42 -28.75 23.35
CA ALA A 71 -11.68 -27.88 24.26
C ALA A 71 -12.36 -27.65 25.62
N LYS A 72 -13.60 -28.09 25.81
CA LYS A 72 -14.39 -27.86 27.04
C LYS A 72 -13.81 -28.48 28.33
N ASN A 73 -12.99 -29.49 28.20
CA ASN A 73 -12.40 -30.22 29.34
C ASN A 73 -10.93 -29.86 29.60
N THR A 74 -10.48 -28.69 29.14
CA THR A 74 -9.11 -28.21 29.35
C THR A 74 -9.02 -27.30 30.58
N SER A 75 -7.81 -27.11 31.11
CA SER A 75 -7.55 -26.16 32.21
C SER A 75 -7.45 -24.70 31.74
N ALA A 76 -7.57 -24.44 30.44
CA ALA A 76 -7.50 -23.10 29.89
C ALA A 76 -8.79 -22.29 30.21
N GLN A 77 -8.62 -21.02 30.46
CA GLN A 77 -9.72 -20.08 30.66
C GLN A 77 -10.18 -19.56 29.29
N PHE A 78 -11.47 -19.71 29.02
CA PHE A 78 -12.10 -19.18 27.81
C PHE A 78 -12.79 -17.85 28.10
N ILE A 79 -12.60 -16.89 27.20
CA ILE A 79 -13.20 -15.56 27.20
C ILE A 79 -13.97 -15.43 25.90
N VAL A 80 -15.31 -15.48 25.99
CA VAL A 80 -16.18 -15.44 24.80
C VAL A 80 -16.51 -13.99 24.46
N ILE A 81 -16.35 -13.65 23.17
CA ILE A 81 -16.63 -12.32 22.62
C ILE A 81 -17.41 -12.48 21.28
N GLU A 82 -18.03 -11.42 20.79
CA GLU A 82 -18.82 -11.46 19.57
C GLU A 82 -17.99 -11.38 18.28
N GLU A 83 -16.97 -10.50 18.24
CA GLU A 83 -16.18 -10.20 17.03
C GLU A 83 -14.68 -10.35 17.31
N SER A 84 -14.12 -11.51 16.93
CA SER A 84 -12.71 -11.84 17.22
C SER A 84 -11.71 -10.92 16.53
N ARG A 85 -12.03 -10.41 15.33
CA ARG A 85 -11.16 -9.46 14.60
C ARG A 85 -11.03 -8.14 15.36
N LYS A 86 -12.15 -7.55 15.73
CA LYS A 86 -12.20 -6.32 16.52
C LYS A 86 -11.53 -6.51 17.87
N ALA A 87 -11.82 -7.62 18.54
CA ALA A 87 -11.22 -7.95 19.82
C ALA A 87 -9.69 -8.06 19.72
N CYS A 88 -9.17 -8.71 18.68
CA CYS A 88 -7.72 -8.82 18.47
C CYS A 88 -7.06 -7.43 18.36
N ALA A 89 -7.68 -6.51 17.64
CA ALA A 89 -7.14 -5.16 17.46
C ALA A 89 -7.18 -4.35 18.77
N LEU A 90 -8.29 -4.35 19.49
CA LEU A 90 -8.42 -3.64 20.76
C LEU A 90 -7.54 -4.23 21.86
N ILE A 91 -7.45 -5.57 21.95
CA ILE A 91 -6.54 -6.25 22.90
C ILE A 91 -5.09 -5.86 22.59
N ALA A 92 -4.71 -5.82 21.30
CA ALA A 92 -3.37 -5.40 20.91
C ALA A 92 -3.09 -3.94 21.31
N SER A 93 -4.01 -3.03 21.05
CA SER A 93 -3.90 -1.62 21.46
C SER A 93 -3.73 -1.50 22.98
N ASN A 94 -4.58 -2.17 23.75
CA ASN A 94 -4.53 -2.18 25.21
C ASN A 94 -3.22 -2.81 25.74
N TYR A 95 -2.74 -3.88 25.10
CA TYR A 95 -1.50 -4.55 25.52
C TYR A 95 -0.28 -3.65 25.39
N TYR A 96 -0.21 -2.84 24.34
CA TYR A 96 0.85 -1.87 24.12
C TYR A 96 0.54 -0.46 24.68
N ASP A 97 -0.48 -0.34 25.55
CA ASP A 97 -0.83 0.89 26.24
C ASP A 97 -1.17 2.05 25.28
N ASN A 98 -2.06 1.73 24.32
CA ASN A 98 -2.59 2.65 23.31
C ASN A 98 -1.52 3.51 22.59
N PRO A 99 -0.58 2.88 21.89
CA PRO A 99 0.60 3.58 21.35
C PRO A 99 0.25 4.67 20.31
N SER A 100 -0.91 4.58 19.66
CA SER A 100 -1.39 5.59 18.72
C SER A 100 -1.84 6.91 19.38
N GLU A 101 -1.97 6.96 20.71
CA GLU A 101 -2.16 8.22 21.47
C GLU A 101 -0.83 8.93 21.70
N LYS A 102 0.30 8.22 21.57
CA LYS A 102 1.66 8.73 21.82
C LYS A 102 2.38 9.15 20.53
N VAL A 103 1.93 8.61 19.38
CA VAL A 103 2.47 8.89 18.05
C VAL A 103 1.33 9.36 17.15
N ARG A 104 1.49 10.49 16.46
CA ARG A 104 0.47 11.05 15.57
C ARG A 104 0.41 10.20 14.28
N VAL A 105 -0.59 9.30 14.19
CA VAL A 105 -0.73 8.36 13.08
C VAL A 105 -1.56 8.98 11.96
N VAL A 106 -1.04 9.01 10.74
CA VAL A 106 -1.76 9.43 9.53
C VAL A 106 -1.93 8.25 8.59
N ALA A 107 -3.17 7.92 8.26
CA ALA A 107 -3.50 6.85 7.33
C ALA A 107 -3.65 7.37 5.90
N VAL A 108 -3.10 6.66 4.92
CA VAL A 108 -3.29 6.93 3.50
C VAL A 108 -4.05 5.76 2.87
N THR A 109 -5.23 6.00 2.30
CA THR A 109 -6.03 4.98 1.61
C THR A 109 -6.43 5.42 0.21
N GLY A 110 -6.77 4.45 -0.63
CA GLY A 110 -7.17 4.59 -2.03
C GLY A 110 -6.75 3.38 -2.84
N THR A 111 -6.98 3.38 -4.15
CA THR A 111 -6.48 2.33 -5.03
C THR A 111 -5.00 2.56 -5.31
N ASN A 112 -4.63 3.70 -5.86
CA ASN A 112 -3.28 4.09 -6.23
C ASN A 112 -2.77 5.25 -5.36
N GLY A 113 -1.44 5.42 -5.26
CA GLY A 113 -0.80 6.56 -4.57
C GLY A 113 -0.49 6.37 -3.09
N LYS A 114 -1.05 5.37 -2.39
CA LYS A 114 -0.83 5.13 -0.96
C LYS A 114 0.65 5.09 -0.57
N THR A 115 1.41 4.21 -1.19
CA THR A 115 2.84 4.02 -0.93
C THR A 115 3.64 5.29 -1.20
N SER A 116 3.34 5.95 -2.32
CA SER A 116 4.02 7.20 -2.70
C SER A 116 3.78 8.29 -1.67
N ILE A 117 2.54 8.54 -1.28
CA ILE A 117 2.19 9.58 -0.31
C ILE A 117 2.76 9.26 1.07
N ALA A 118 2.56 8.04 1.60
CA ALA A 118 3.08 7.67 2.92
C ALA A 118 4.62 7.79 2.98
N THR A 119 5.32 7.31 1.94
CA THR A 119 6.79 7.41 1.89
C THR A 119 7.26 8.86 1.71
N MET A 120 6.59 9.65 0.87
CA MET A 120 6.93 11.08 0.70
C MET A 120 6.70 11.87 1.99
N LEU A 121 5.62 11.58 2.74
CA LEU A 121 5.36 12.20 4.04
C LEU A 121 6.45 11.84 5.06
N TYR A 122 6.81 10.56 5.16
CA TYR A 122 7.92 10.12 6.02
C TYR A 122 9.21 10.86 5.68
N ASN A 123 9.59 10.90 4.40
CA ASN A 123 10.80 11.60 3.96
C ASN A 123 10.72 13.10 4.22
N LEU A 124 9.58 13.73 3.92
CA LEU A 124 9.35 15.17 4.13
C LEU A 124 9.52 15.54 5.61
N PHE A 125 8.83 14.83 6.51
CA PHE A 125 8.87 15.13 7.94
C PHE A 125 10.25 14.83 8.55
N THR A 126 10.94 13.79 8.06
CA THR A 126 12.36 13.55 8.41
C THR A 126 13.26 14.71 7.99
N MET A 127 13.06 15.27 6.77
CA MET A 127 13.80 16.46 6.31
C MET A 127 13.46 17.72 7.12
N LEU A 128 12.25 17.81 7.65
CA LEU A 128 11.83 18.88 8.56
C LEU A 128 12.36 18.71 9.99
N GLY A 129 13.09 17.61 10.28
CA GLY A 129 13.75 17.37 11.56
C GLY A 129 12.94 16.54 12.56
N TYR A 130 11.78 15.98 12.15
CA TYR A 130 10.97 15.13 13.02
C TYR A 130 11.45 13.68 12.99
N SER A 131 11.39 12.97 14.10
CA SER A 131 11.52 11.52 14.13
C SER A 131 10.19 10.88 13.69
N CYS A 132 10.26 9.99 12.70
CA CYS A 132 9.07 9.44 12.05
C CYS A 132 9.11 7.92 11.93
N GLY A 133 7.93 7.32 11.88
CA GLY A 133 7.72 5.95 11.44
C GLY A 133 7.02 5.89 10.08
N LEU A 134 7.23 4.78 9.37
CA LEU A 134 6.55 4.45 8.11
C LEU A 134 6.07 3.01 8.15
N LEU A 135 4.80 2.78 7.81
CA LEU A 135 4.24 1.44 7.61
C LEU A 135 3.71 1.33 6.18
N SER A 136 4.43 0.62 5.33
CA SER A 136 4.14 0.61 3.89
C SER A 136 4.37 -0.75 3.24
N THR A 137 3.92 -0.90 1.99
CA THR A 137 4.13 -2.08 1.15
C THR A 137 5.62 -2.38 0.92
N ILE A 138 6.48 -1.35 0.91
CA ILE A 138 7.91 -1.49 0.60
C ILE A 138 8.70 -1.94 1.83
N ALA A 139 8.46 -1.31 2.96
CA ALA A 139 9.13 -1.59 4.23
C ALA A 139 8.42 -0.87 5.37
N ASN A 140 8.62 -1.35 6.59
CA ASN A 140 8.28 -0.63 7.80
C ASN A 140 9.55 0.05 8.35
N TRP A 141 9.40 1.27 8.86
CA TRP A 141 10.49 2.02 9.47
C TRP A 141 10.08 2.52 10.85
N VAL A 142 10.96 2.39 11.82
CA VAL A 142 10.85 2.96 13.15
C VAL A 142 12.06 3.87 13.33
N GLY A 143 11.88 5.18 13.24
CA GLY A 143 12.98 6.10 13.05
C GLY A 143 13.81 5.69 11.82
N GLU A 144 15.11 5.46 12.01
CA GLU A 144 16.03 5.04 10.94
C GLU A 144 16.14 3.51 10.78
N LYS A 145 15.48 2.71 11.64
CA LYS A 145 15.55 1.25 11.59
C LYS A 145 14.52 0.68 10.62
N LYS A 146 14.98 -0.09 9.64
CA LYS A 146 14.15 -0.76 8.64
C LYS A 146 13.77 -2.17 9.11
N TYR A 147 12.49 -2.51 8.93
CA TYR A 147 11.93 -3.84 9.15
C TYR A 147 11.29 -4.35 7.86
N GLU A 148 11.40 -5.65 7.62
CA GLU A 148 10.69 -6.30 6.52
C GLU A 148 9.18 -6.25 6.75
N THR A 149 8.42 -6.24 5.68
CA THR A 149 6.96 -6.27 5.73
C THR A 149 6.42 -7.48 4.96
N LEU A 150 5.41 -8.12 5.52
CA LEU A 150 4.67 -9.20 4.86
C LEU A 150 3.38 -8.69 4.19
N ASN A 151 2.88 -7.58 4.67
CA ASN A 151 1.61 -6.99 4.23
C ASN A 151 1.74 -5.47 4.13
N THR A 152 1.01 -4.87 3.19
CA THR A 152 0.90 -3.41 3.05
C THR A 152 0.52 -2.71 4.37
N THR A 153 -0.38 -3.32 5.13
CA THR A 153 -0.77 -2.90 6.48
C THR A 153 -0.56 -4.10 7.39
N PRO A 154 0.24 -4.00 8.45
CA PRO A 154 0.49 -5.10 9.38
C PRO A 154 -0.79 -5.65 10.03
N GLY A 155 -0.73 -6.86 10.58
CA GLY A 155 -1.76 -7.37 11.48
C GLY A 155 -1.84 -6.55 12.78
N PRO A 156 -2.95 -6.60 13.53
CA PRO A 156 -3.20 -5.68 14.65
C PRO A 156 -2.16 -5.77 15.76
N ILE A 157 -1.67 -6.95 16.09
CA ILE A 157 -0.63 -7.13 17.13
C ILE A 157 0.69 -6.51 16.67
N GLU A 158 1.09 -6.79 15.43
CA GLU A 158 2.33 -6.26 14.86
C GLU A 158 2.24 -4.73 14.64
N LEU A 159 1.08 -4.22 14.22
CA LEU A 159 0.82 -2.79 14.05
C LEU A 159 1.04 -2.05 15.37
N ASN A 160 0.40 -2.50 16.45
CA ASN A 160 0.53 -1.86 17.77
C ASN A 160 1.94 -2.04 18.35
N ARG A 161 2.60 -3.19 18.11
CA ARG A 161 4.01 -3.40 18.49
C ARG A 161 4.95 -2.39 17.83
N LEU A 162 4.76 -2.14 16.53
CA LEU A 162 5.56 -1.16 15.78
C LEU A 162 5.29 0.27 16.26
N LEU A 163 4.04 0.62 16.52
CA LEU A 163 3.68 1.93 17.08
C LEU A 163 4.25 2.14 18.49
N ASP A 164 4.25 1.10 19.33
CA ASP A 164 4.88 1.16 20.66
C ASP A 164 6.39 1.35 20.54
N GLN A 165 7.05 0.64 19.63
CA GLN A 165 8.47 0.87 19.34
C GLN A 165 8.74 2.29 18.84
N MET A 166 7.89 2.84 17.96
CA MET A 166 7.99 4.22 17.50
C MET A 166 7.88 5.20 18.68
N ALA A 167 6.92 4.98 19.59
CA ALA A 167 6.78 5.81 20.80
C ALA A 167 8.01 5.74 21.71
N GLN A 168 8.59 4.54 21.89
CA GLN A 168 9.80 4.34 22.70
C GLN A 168 11.05 4.99 22.08
N GLU A 169 11.17 5.00 20.73
CA GLU A 169 12.26 5.65 19.98
C GLU A 169 12.02 7.16 19.80
N GLY A 170 10.93 7.71 20.35
CA GLY A 170 10.61 9.13 20.28
C GLY A 170 10.10 9.62 18.94
N CYS A 171 9.49 8.74 18.13
CA CYS A 171 8.83 9.17 16.90
C CYS A 171 7.60 10.01 17.22
N GLU A 172 7.49 11.18 16.58
CA GLU A 172 6.35 12.07 16.72
C GLU A 172 5.22 11.72 15.75
N PHE A 173 5.57 11.18 14.58
CA PHE A 173 4.64 10.85 13.51
C PHE A 173 4.81 9.41 13.02
N CYS A 174 3.69 8.81 12.58
CA CYS A 174 3.69 7.57 11.81
C CYS A 174 2.83 7.77 10.57
N PHE A 175 3.40 7.58 9.38
CA PHE A 175 2.68 7.60 8.12
C PHE A 175 2.45 6.17 7.67
N MET A 176 1.17 5.78 7.45
CA MET A 176 0.87 4.40 7.13
C MET A 176 -0.08 4.24 5.95
N GLU A 177 0.13 3.18 5.20
CA GLU A 177 -0.85 2.72 4.21
C GLU A 177 -1.99 1.97 4.92
N ALA A 178 -3.23 2.39 4.68
CA ALA A 178 -4.43 1.67 5.10
C ALA A 178 -5.05 0.96 3.88
N SER A 179 -4.74 -0.33 3.70
CA SER A 179 -5.30 -1.13 2.62
C SER A 179 -6.77 -1.46 2.89
N SER A 180 -7.57 -1.67 1.82
CA SER A 180 -8.97 -2.06 1.98
C SER A 180 -9.14 -3.39 2.73
N HIS A 181 -8.23 -4.34 2.51
CA HIS A 181 -8.21 -5.59 3.27
C HIS A 181 -7.98 -5.35 4.77
N ALA A 182 -7.08 -4.45 5.14
CA ALA A 182 -6.82 -4.14 6.54
C ALA A 182 -8.01 -3.47 7.23
N ILE A 183 -8.68 -2.55 6.53
CA ILE A 183 -9.89 -1.88 7.03
C ILE A 183 -11.03 -2.91 7.18
N ASP A 184 -11.27 -3.74 6.15
CA ASP A 184 -12.32 -4.76 6.18
C ASP A 184 -12.09 -5.82 7.27
N GLN A 185 -10.83 -6.22 7.45
CA GLN A 185 -10.42 -7.18 8.48
C GLN A 185 -10.24 -6.53 9.85
N GLN A 186 -10.64 -5.27 10.02
CA GLN A 186 -10.57 -4.52 11.30
C GLN A 186 -9.16 -4.47 11.92
N ARG A 187 -8.09 -4.54 11.08
CA ARG A 187 -6.70 -4.52 11.57
C ARG A 187 -6.32 -3.17 12.21
N THR A 188 -7.02 -2.11 11.82
CA THR A 188 -6.78 -0.74 12.27
C THR A 188 -7.76 -0.27 13.36
N GLU A 189 -8.59 -1.17 13.87
CA GLU A 189 -9.51 -0.86 14.95
C GLU A 189 -8.74 -0.51 16.22
N GLY A 190 -9.21 0.47 16.97
CA GLY A 190 -8.52 0.96 18.17
C GLY A 190 -7.31 1.86 17.91
N ILE A 191 -6.96 2.15 16.66
CA ILE A 191 -5.93 3.14 16.35
C ILE A 191 -6.54 4.55 16.37
N HIS A 192 -5.94 5.43 17.14
CA HIS A 192 -6.26 6.86 17.15
C HIS A 192 -5.52 7.55 16.01
N PHE A 193 -6.24 7.89 14.92
CA PHE A 193 -5.66 8.57 13.77
C PHE A 193 -5.67 10.09 13.96
N ALA A 194 -4.53 10.74 13.80
CA ALA A 194 -4.44 12.20 13.72
C ALA A 194 -5.05 12.73 12.40
N GLY A 195 -5.13 11.87 11.38
CA GLY A 195 -5.80 12.19 10.13
C GLY A 195 -5.78 11.03 9.13
N ALA A 196 -6.58 11.18 8.08
CA ALA A 196 -6.61 10.24 6.96
C ALA A 196 -6.66 10.97 5.62
N VAL A 197 -6.00 10.37 4.61
CA VAL A 197 -5.89 10.88 3.26
C VAL A 197 -6.55 9.90 2.28
N PHE A 198 -7.51 10.37 1.48
CA PHE A 198 -8.09 9.63 0.36
C PHE A 198 -7.44 10.04 -0.95
N THR A 199 -6.96 9.06 -1.72
CA THR A 199 -6.29 9.33 -2.99
C THR A 199 -7.20 9.19 -4.20
N ASN A 200 -7.73 8.00 -4.46
CA ASN A 200 -8.62 7.68 -5.59
C ASN A 200 -9.26 6.30 -5.38
N LEU A 201 -10.30 6.02 -6.17
CA LEU A 201 -10.96 4.71 -6.19
C LEU A 201 -11.21 4.25 -7.63
N THR A 202 -10.43 3.26 -8.08
CA THR A 202 -10.54 2.64 -9.41
C THR A 202 -10.71 1.13 -9.29
N HIS A 203 -10.89 0.42 -10.41
CA HIS A 203 -11.12 -1.02 -10.43
C HIS A 203 -9.90 -1.78 -9.90
N ASP A 204 -10.02 -2.35 -8.71
CA ASP A 204 -9.03 -3.24 -8.10
C ASP A 204 -9.68 -4.08 -6.99
N HIS A 205 -9.07 -5.21 -6.62
CA HIS A 205 -9.50 -6.06 -5.50
C HIS A 205 -10.97 -6.54 -5.53
N LEU A 206 -11.61 -6.65 -6.70
CA LEU A 206 -12.98 -7.15 -6.81
C LEU A 206 -13.07 -8.66 -6.65
N ASP A 207 -11.96 -9.38 -6.76
CA ASP A 207 -11.81 -10.78 -6.33
C ASP A 207 -12.18 -10.94 -4.84
N TYR A 208 -11.75 -9.99 -3.99
CA TYR A 208 -12.04 -9.95 -2.57
C TYR A 208 -13.39 -9.26 -2.25
N HIS A 209 -13.56 -7.99 -2.67
CA HIS A 209 -14.73 -7.17 -2.30
C HIS A 209 -15.99 -7.49 -3.07
N LYS A 210 -15.94 -8.29 -4.14
CA LYS A 210 -17.03 -8.73 -5.03
C LYS A 210 -17.65 -7.60 -5.86
N THR A 211 -17.89 -6.42 -5.29
CA THR A 211 -18.49 -5.28 -5.96
C THR A 211 -17.72 -3.99 -5.68
N PHE A 212 -17.83 -3.02 -6.62
CA PHE A 212 -17.26 -1.70 -6.43
C PHE A 212 -17.88 -0.95 -5.23
N ALA A 213 -19.19 -1.16 -5.00
CA ALA A 213 -19.89 -0.58 -3.85
C ALA A 213 -19.34 -1.07 -2.51
N ASN A 214 -19.04 -2.37 -2.38
CA ASN A 214 -18.41 -2.91 -1.18
C ASN A 214 -17.00 -2.38 -1.00
N TYR A 215 -16.22 -2.24 -2.09
CA TYR A 215 -14.88 -1.69 -2.06
C TYR A 215 -14.87 -0.23 -1.59
N LEU A 216 -15.81 0.59 -2.11
CA LEU A 216 -16.03 1.96 -1.67
C LEU A 216 -16.41 2.02 -0.18
N SER A 217 -17.45 1.27 0.21
CA SER A 217 -17.95 1.22 1.60
C SER A 217 -16.86 0.80 2.57
N CYS A 218 -16.02 -0.16 2.18
CA CYS A 218 -14.92 -0.62 3.00
C CYS A 218 -13.91 0.51 3.30
N LYS A 219 -13.45 1.24 2.27
CA LYS A 219 -12.50 2.35 2.50
C LYS A 219 -13.13 3.52 3.25
N LYS A 220 -14.42 3.78 3.02
CA LYS A 220 -15.19 4.83 3.68
C LYS A 220 -15.24 4.64 5.20
N LYS A 221 -15.26 3.40 5.70
CA LYS A 221 -15.24 3.11 7.15
C LYS A 221 -14.09 3.80 7.86
N LEU A 222 -12.90 3.93 7.24
CA LEU A 222 -11.77 4.65 7.84
C LEU A 222 -12.14 6.10 8.16
N PHE A 223 -12.81 6.79 7.26
CA PHE A 223 -13.20 8.19 7.45
C PHE A 223 -14.41 8.34 8.39
N ASP A 224 -15.35 7.39 8.34
CA ASP A 224 -16.55 7.38 9.20
C ASP A 224 -16.18 7.18 10.68
N THR A 225 -15.04 6.56 10.97
CA THR A 225 -14.56 6.26 12.32
C THR A 225 -13.53 7.26 12.86
N LEU A 226 -13.12 8.27 12.07
CA LEU A 226 -12.20 9.31 12.53
C LEU A 226 -12.79 10.09 13.71
N ALA A 227 -11.93 10.37 14.67
CA ALA A 227 -12.28 11.21 15.81
C ALA A 227 -12.46 12.70 15.39
N PRO A 228 -13.22 13.50 16.15
CA PRO A 228 -13.48 14.91 15.81
C PRO A 228 -12.23 15.80 15.79
N ASP A 229 -11.16 15.40 16.46
CA ASP A 229 -9.86 16.08 16.53
C ASP A 229 -8.92 15.69 15.38
N ALA A 230 -9.31 14.70 14.57
CA ALA A 230 -8.59 14.31 13.37
C ALA A 230 -8.92 15.21 12.17
N PHE A 231 -8.12 15.09 11.09
CA PHE A 231 -8.47 15.66 9.79
C PHE A 231 -8.79 14.55 8.77
N ALA A 232 -9.63 14.89 7.79
CA ALA A 232 -9.93 14.08 6.61
C ALA A 232 -9.56 14.87 5.36
N LEU A 233 -8.48 14.47 4.66
CA LEU A 233 -8.05 15.09 3.41
C LEU A 233 -8.49 14.24 2.24
N THR A 234 -9.33 14.80 1.35
CA THR A 234 -9.93 14.06 0.23
C THR A 234 -9.60 14.65 -1.14
N ASN A 235 -9.37 13.76 -2.12
CA ASN A 235 -9.20 14.12 -3.52
C ASN A 235 -10.56 14.34 -4.20
N ILE A 236 -10.90 15.58 -4.55
CA ILE A 236 -12.14 15.91 -5.24
C ILE A 236 -12.04 15.79 -6.77
N ASP A 237 -10.88 15.44 -7.33
CA ASP A 237 -10.78 15.01 -8.72
C ASP A 237 -11.29 13.58 -8.94
N ASP A 238 -11.37 12.77 -7.87
CA ASP A 238 -12.05 11.47 -7.87
C ASP A 238 -13.54 11.67 -7.55
N ARG A 239 -14.42 11.09 -8.38
CA ARG A 239 -15.88 11.17 -8.21
C ARG A 239 -16.41 10.66 -6.88
N ASN A 240 -15.61 9.84 -6.17
CA ASN A 240 -15.97 9.28 -4.87
C ASN A 240 -15.37 10.09 -3.71
N GLY A 241 -14.61 11.15 -3.99
CA GLY A 241 -13.91 11.96 -2.98
C GLY A 241 -14.85 12.55 -1.94
N GLU A 242 -15.95 13.17 -2.37
CA GLU A 242 -16.95 13.73 -1.46
C GLU A 242 -17.71 12.64 -0.68
N VAL A 243 -18.04 11.52 -1.36
CA VAL A 243 -18.72 10.38 -0.72
C VAL A 243 -17.86 9.77 0.40
N MET A 244 -16.54 9.75 0.19
CA MET A 244 -15.60 9.16 1.14
C MET A 244 -15.65 9.84 2.50
N VAL A 245 -15.83 11.15 2.56
CA VAL A 245 -15.84 11.95 3.79
C VAL A 245 -17.23 12.38 4.25
N GLN A 246 -18.29 11.91 3.60
CA GLN A 246 -19.67 12.38 3.82
C GLN A 246 -20.16 12.25 5.27
N ASN A 247 -19.73 11.20 6.00
CA ASN A 247 -20.20 10.90 7.35
C ASN A 247 -19.12 11.10 8.40
N THR A 248 -17.94 11.61 8.02
CA THR A 248 -16.85 11.81 8.99
C THR A 248 -17.21 12.88 10.03
N LYS A 249 -16.68 12.71 11.23
CA LYS A 249 -16.75 13.73 12.30
C LYS A 249 -15.50 14.62 12.31
N ALA A 250 -14.47 14.23 11.55
CA ALA A 250 -13.21 14.95 11.46
C ALA A 250 -13.35 16.23 10.63
N ALA A 251 -12.43 17.17 10.79
CA ALA A 251 -12.34 18.35 9.94
C ALA A 251 -12.00 17.94 8.51
N VAL A 252 -12.86 18.27 7.53
CA VAL A 252 -12.66 17.92 6.13
C VAL A 252 -11.88 19.02 5.41
N SER A 253 -10.85 18.61 4.68
CA SER A 253 -10.13 19.44 3.70
C SER A 253 -10.05 18.71 2.36
N THR A 254 -9.96 19.49 1.29
CA THR A 254 -9.99 19.00 -0.09
C THR A 254 -8.68 19.28 -0.82
N TYR A 255 -8.31 18.42 -1.77
CA TYR A 255 -7.24 18.74 -2.70
C TYR A 255 -7.59 18.36 -4.13
N SER A 256 -6.99 19.06 -5.10
CA SER A 256 -7.29 18.90 -6.52
C SER A 256 -6.18 19.42 -7.44
N CYS A 257 -6.06 18.79 -8.61
CA CYS A 257 -5.31 19.30 -9.76
C CYS A 257 -6.21 20.04 -10.79
N ARG A 258 -7.53 19.93 -10.68
CA ARG A 258 -8.49 20.39 -11.71
C ARG A 258 -9.52 21.37 -11.18
N ASN A 259 -9.97 21.17 -9.95
CA ASN A 259 -11.08 21.89 -9.32
C ASN A 259 -10.58 22.90 -8.29
N LEU A 260 -11.47 23.79 -7.85
CA LEU A 260 -11.22 24.61 -6.66
C LEU A 260 -11.23 23.71 -5.43
N ALA A 261 -10.19 23.81 -4.63
CA ALA A 261 -9.97 23.02 -3.43
C ALA A 261 -9.16 23.82 -2.41
N ASP A 262 -9.12 23.37 -1.15
CA ASP A 262 -8.30 23.99 -0.11
C ASP A 262 -6.80 23.91 -0.46
N PHE A 263 -6.39 22.78 -1.03
CA PHE A 263 -5.04 22.56 -1.54
C PHE A 263 -5.10 22.30 -3.04
N ARG A 264 -4.47 23.17 -3.82
CA ARG A 264 -4.57 23.16 -5.28
C ARG A 264 -3.20 23.15 -5.92
N VAL A 265 -3.04 22.34 -6.97
CA VAL A 265 -1.84 22.34 -7.79
C VAL A 265 -2.15 22.64 -9.25
N LYS A 266 -1.25 23.39 -9.88
CA LYS A 266 -1.20 23.57 -11.33
C LYS A 266 0.19 23.17 -11.81
N ILE A 267 0.27 22.33 -12.82
CA ILE A 267 1.53 21.98 -13.46
C ILE A 267 1.85 23.08 -14.45
N LEU A 268 2.98 23.77 -14.29
CA LEU A 268 3.44 24.84 -15.15
C LEU A 268 4.36 24.30 -16.25
N GLU A 269 5.28 23.40 -15.89
CA GLU A 269 6.23 22.77 -16.81
C GLU A 269 6.36 21.27 -16.51
N LYS A 270 6.64 20.47 -17.55
CA LYS A 270 6.91 19.03 -17.47
C LYS A 270 8.16 18.69 -18.25
N THR A 271 9.09 18.01 -17.61
CA THR A 271 10.28 17.42 -18.26
C THR A 271 10.47 16.01 -17.73
N ILE A 272 11.40 15.24 -18.31
CA ILE A 272 11.78 13.93 -17.78
C ILE A 272 12.49 14.03 -16.41
N GLU A 273 13.03 15.18 -16.06
CA GLU A 273 13.76 15.41 -14.81
C GLU A 273 12.84 15.86 -13.68
N GLY A 274 11.61 16.25 -14.00
CA GLY A 274 10.65 16.72 -13.00
C GLY A 274 9.57 17.64 -13.56
N MET A 275 8.86 18.28 -12.63
CA MET A 275 7.78 19.23 -12.93
C MET A 275 7.97 20.50 -12.13
N LEU A 276 7.69 21.66 -12.77
CA LEU A 276 7.43 22.91 -12.08
C LEU A 276 5.96 22.94 -11.69
N LEU A 277 5.67 22.97 -10.41
CA LEU A 277 4.33 23.01 -9.84
C LEU A 277 4.07 24.39 -9.23
N ASN A 278 2.85 24.88 -9.39
CA ASN A 278 2.31 25.96 -8.56
C ASN A 278 1.32 25.34 -7.57
N ILE A 279 1.69 25.32 -6.29
CA ILE A 279 0.85 24.79 -5.20
C ILE A 279 0.40 25.99 -4.36
N ASN A 280 -0.91 26.25 -4.30
CA ASN A 280 -1.51 27.36 -3.56
C ASN A 280 -0.78 28.72 -3.80
N ASN A 281 -0.43 29.01 -5.07
CA ASN A 281 0.30 30.19 -5.54
C ASN A 281 1.80 30.22 -5.25
N THR A 282 2.37 29.16 -4.70
CA THR A 282 3.82 29.02 -4.52
C THR A 282 4.40 28.07 -5.55
N GLU A 283 5.44 28.50 -6.26
CA GLU A 283 6.12 27.69 -7.27
C GLU A 283 7.18 26.79 -6.63
N VAL A 284 7.19 25.53 -7.04
CA VAL A 284 8.18 24.55 -6.59
C VAL A 284 8.57 23.60 -7.71
N TRP A 285 9.88 23.40 -7.91
CA TRP A 285 10.39 22.33 -8.77
C TRP A 285 10.46 21.03 -7.99
N CYS A 286 9.80 19.98 -8.50
CA CYS A 286 9.79 18.65 -7.91
C CYS A 286 10.34 17.63 -8.89
N ARG A 287 11.19 16.70 -8.40
CA ARG A 287 11.83 15.62 -9.19
C ARG A 287 10.87 14.44 -9.42
N PHE A 288 9.63 14.73 -9.74
CA PHE A 288 8.58 13.75 -10.03
C PHE A 288 7.96 14.09 -11.37
N ILE A 289 7.47 13.09 -12.07
CA ILE A 289 6.78 13.26 -13.35
C ILE A 289 5.36 12.69 -13.28
N GLY A 290 4.46 13.26 -14.07
CA GLY A 290 3.08 12.80 -14.22
C GLY A 290 2.07 13.49 -13.31
N THR A 291 0.88 13.69 -13.86
CA THR A 291 -0.24 14.35 -13.18
C THR A 291 -0.65 13.63 -11.88
N HIS A 292 -0.55 12.29 -11.85
CA HIS A 292 -0.80 11.52 -10.64
C HIS A 292 0.19 11.84 -9.51
N ASN A 293 1.46 12.12 -9.84
CA ASN A 293 2.44 12.55 -8.85
C ASN A 293 2.24 14.01 -8.43
N ALA A 294 1.75 14.88 -9.31
CA ALA A 294 1.33 16.22 -8.91
C ALA A 294 0.20 16.15 -7.87
N ALA A 295 -0.80 15.28 -8.07
CA ALA A 295 -1.86 15.03 -7.09
C ALA A 295 -1.31 14.45 -5.76
N ASN A 296 -0.40 13.48 -5.83
CA ASN A 296 0.26 12.91 -4.65
C ASN A 296 1.04 13.98 -3.86
N LEU A 297 1.80 14.84 -4.55
CA LEU A 297 2.55 15.95 -3.94
C LEU A 297 1.62 16.98 -3.30
N THR A 298 0.44 17.24 -3.91
CA THR A 298 -0.56 18.12 -3.32
C THR A 298 -1.15 17.53 -2.04
N ALA A 299 -1.41 16.23 -2.03
CA ALA A 299 -1.84 15.52 -0.82
C ALA A 299 -0.77 15.56 0.28
N VAL A 300 0.52 15.41 -0.08
CA VAL A 300 1.66 15.52 0.84
C VAL A 300 1.75 16.93 1.43
N TYR A 301 1.68 17.96 0.58
CA TYR A 301 1.66 19.36 1.02
C TYR A 301 0.48 19.62 1.96
N GLY A 302 -0.75 19.29 1.54
CA GLY A 302 -1.94 19.50 2.34
C GLY A 302 -1.86 18.78 3.70
N THR A 303 -1.39 17.54 3.72
CA THR A 303 -1.17 16.77 4.96
C THR A 303 -0.15 17.47 5.86
N ALA A 304 0.95 17.96 5.31
CA ALA A 304 1.97 18.66 6.10
C ALA A 304 1.41 19.94 6.75
N ILE A 305 0.66 20.74 6.00
CA ILE A 305 0.03 21.96 6.53
C ILE A 305 -1.01 21.63 7.61
N LEU A 306 -1.84 20.60 7.40
CA LEU A 306 -2.84 20.16 8.38
C LEU A 306 -2.20 19.59 9.67
N LEU A 307 -0.99 19.06 9.58
CA LEU A 307 -0.19 18.64 10.73
C LEU A 307 0.55 19.79 11.43
N GLY A 308 0.50 21.01 10.87
CA GLY A 308 1.09 22.21 11.44
C GLY A 308 2.49 22.56 10.96
N ALA A 309 2.96 21.92 9.87
CA ALA A 309 4.24 22.30 9.26
C ALA A 309 4.14 23.68 8.59
N LYS A 310 5.24 24.45 8.64
CA LYS A 310 5.30 25.78 8.00
C LYS A 310 5.40 25.64 6.48
N GLU A 311 4.68 26.49 5.76
CA GLU A 311 4.59 26.46 4.30
C GLU A 311 5.99 26.54 3.63
N GLU A 312 6.81 27.54 3.96
CA GLU A 312 8.11 27.73 3.35
C GLU A 312 9.06 26.54 3.56
N GLU A 313 9.08 25.99 4.79
CA GLU A 313 9.88 24.81 5.13
C GLU A 313 9.37 23.57 4.36
N THR A 314 8.07 23.41 4.25
CA THR A 314 7.42 22.31 3.52
C THR A 314 7.76 22.37 2.03
N ILE A 315 7.58 23.52 1.38
CA ILE A 315 7.91 23.71 -0.05
C ILE A 315 9.41 23.47 -0.31
N THR A 316 10.27 23.99 0.55
CA THR A 316 11.73 23.78 0.45
C THR A 316 12.09 22.30 0.57
N ALA A 317 11.47 21.55 1.51
CA ALA A 317 11.72 20.13 1.67
C ALA A 317 11.16 19.33 0.48
N MET A 318 9.96 19.70 -0.04
CA MET A 318 9.34 19.05 -1.21
C MET A 318 10.24 19.13 -2.45
N SER A 319 10.96 20.23 -2.67
CA SER A 319 11.89 20.36 -3.82
C SER A 319 13.07 19.37 -3.77
N LYS A 320 13.38 18.84 -2.59
CA LYS A 320 14.47 17.88 -2.33
C LYS A 320 14.00 16.42 -2.35
N LEU A 321 12.69 16.16 -2.33
CA LEU A 321 12.15 14.80 -2.35
C LEU A 321 12.61 14.06 -3.61
N GLN A 322 12.94 12.78 -3.44
CA GLN A 322 13.32 11.88 -4.52
C GLN A 322 12.13 10.96 -4.86
N SER A 323 12.15 10.38 -6.07
CA SER A 323 11.16 9.38 -6.45
C SER A 323 11.16 8.21 -5.48
N VAL A 324 9.98 7.70 -5.19
CA VAL A 324 9.81 6.52 -4.34
C VAL A 324 10.26 5.28 -5.09
N ALA A 325 11.01 4.40 -4.45
CA ALA A 325 11.55 3.19 -5.07
C ALA A 325 10.46 2.40 -5.83
N GLY A 326 10.71 2.13 -7.12
CA GLY A 326 9.78 1.43 -8.00
C GLY A 326 8.50 2.20 -8.34
N ARG A 327 8.50 3.52 -8.24
CA ARG A 327 7.40 4.42 -8.63
C ARG A 327 7.91 5.45 -9.62
N LEU A 328 7.82 5.14 -10.93
CA LEU A 328 8.43 5.91 -12.01
C LEU A 328 9.90 6.26 -11.74
N GLU A 329 10.64 5.30 -11.24
CA GLU A 329 12.08 5.42 -11.02
C GLU A 329 12.79 5.22 -12.35
N TYR A 330 13.56 6.22 -12.83
CA TYR A 330 14.15 6.17 -14.17
C TYR A 330 15.68 6.06 -14.14
N TYR A 331 16.20 5.43 -15.20
CA TYR A 331 17.63 5.21 -15.47
C TYR A 331 17.93 5.71 -16.88
N LYS A 332 19.02 6.47 -17.00
CA LYS A 332 19.52 6.96 -18.30
C LYS A 332 20.58 6.01 -18.83
N GLY A 333 20.37 5.53 -20.05
CA GLY A 333 21.33 4.75 -20.81
C GLY A 333 22.04 5.56 -21.89
N ASN A 334 22.74 4.87 -22.80
CA ASN A 334 23.36 5.48 -23.96
C ASN A 334 22.31 5.94 -24.97
N ASN A 335 22.68 6.86 -25.88
CA ASN A 335 21.83 7.36 -26.98
C ASN A 335 20.48 7.94 -26.50
N ASP A 336 20.46 8.62 -25.35
CA ASP A 336 19.29 9.22 -24.75
C ASP A 336 18.14 8.22 -24.50
N ILE A 337 18.45 6.93 -24.39
CA ILE A 337 17.47 5.92 -23.99
C ILE A 337 17.23 6.02 -22.49
N ILE A 338 15.94 6.03 -22.10
CA ILE A 338 15.53 6.09 -20.70
C ILE A 338 14.72 4.84 -20.40
N ALA A 339 15.04 4.14 -19.30
CA ALA A 339 14.23 3.07 -18.77
C ALA A 339 13.59 3.51 -17.44
N ALA A 340 12.27 3.39 -17.34
CA ALA A 340 11.49 3.71 -16.14
C ALA A 340 10.91 2.42 -15.54
N VAL A 341 11.11 2.24 -14.23
CA VAL A 341 10.55 1.12 -13.46
C VAL A 341 9.36 1.61 -12.65
N ASP A 342 8.22 0.91 -12.76
CA ASP A 342 7.01 1.25 -12.04
C ASP A 342 6.26 0.02 -11.51
N TYR A 343 5.53 0.19 -10.42
CA TYR A 343 4.70 -0.85 -9.80
C TYR A 343 3.30 -0.95 -10.45
N ALA A 344 3.03 -0.27 -11.55
CA ALA A 344 1.75 -0.28 -12.24
C ALA A 344 1.35 -1.71 -12.66
N HIS A 345 0.41 -2.30 -11.92
CA HIS A 345 -0.09 -3.67 -12.09
C HIS A 345 -1.61 -3.74 -12.22
N THR A 346 -2.27 -2.57 -12.35
CA THR A 346 -3.70 -2.41 -12.62
C THR A 346 -3.90 -1.66 -13.94
N PRO A 347 -5.06 -1.81 -14.62
CA PRO A 347 -5.37 -1.10 -15.85
C PRO A 347 -5.18 0.42 -15.73
N ASP A 348 -5.79 1.04 -14.72
CA ASP A 348 -5.72 2.48 -14.47
C ASP A 348 -4.28 2.95 -14.20
N ALA A 349 -3.51 2.22 -13.36
CA ALA A 349 -2.13 2.58 -13.08
C ALA A 349 -1.27 2.51 -14.33
N LEU A 350 -1.41 1.45 -15.16
CA LEU A 350 -0.67 1.29 -16.40
C LEU A 350 -1.02 2.40 -17.40
N GLU A 351 -2.31 2.74 -17.54
CA GLU A 351 -2.77 3.83 -18.41
C GLU A 351 -2.17 5.17 -17.97
N ASN A 352 -2.21 5.48 -16.67
CA ASN A 352 -1.70 6.74 -16.13
C ASN A 352 -0.19 6.90 -16.34
N VAL A 353 0.58 5.83 -16.13
CA VAL A 353 2.02 5.84 -16.35
C VAL A 353 2.36 5.98 -17.83
N LEU A 354 1.70 5.22 -18.72
CA LEU A 354 1.93 5.30 -20.17
C LEU A 354 1.55 6.68 -20.73
N LYS A 355 0.43 7.27 -20.31
CA LYS A 355 0.06 8.66 -20.68
C LYS A 355 1.12 9.65 -20.22
N THR A 356 1.60 9.50 -19.00
CA THR A 356 2.67 10.37 -18.46
C THR A 356 3.92 10.33 -19.32
N LEU A 357 4.36 9.12 -19.72
CA LEU A 357 5.56 8.96 -20.56
C LEU A 357 5.31 9.41 -22.01
N GLN A 358 4.10 9.21 -22.53
CA GLN A 358 3.72 9.71 -23.86
C GLN A 358 3.69 11.25 -23.90
N ASP A 359 3.23 11.90 -22.84
CA ASP A 359 3.20 13.38 -22.71
C ASP A 359 4.61 14.00 -22.76
N LEU A 360 5.65 13.24 -22.47
CA LEU A 360 7.06 13.67 -22.59
C LEU A 360 7.54 13.68 -24.05
N GLN A 361 6.74 13.19 -24.99
CA GLN A 361 7.00 13.17 -26.42
C GLN A 361 8.39 12.55 -26.77
N PRO A 362 8.62 11.27 -26.47
CA PRO A 362 9.90 10.61 -26.76
C PRO A 362 10.23 10.73 -28.25
N GLN A 363 11.48 11.07 -28.59
CA GLN A 363 11.94 11.16 -29.97
C GLN A 363 12.01 9.78 -30.65
N GLY A 364 12.26 8.73 -29.85
CA GLY A 364 12.24 7.34 -30.27
C GLY A 364 10.90 6.64 -30.00
N ASP A 365 10.97 5.38 -29.61
CA ASP A 365 9.80 4.56 -29.25
C ASP A 365 9.39 4.78 -27.79
N LEU A 366 8.09 4.68 -27.50
CA LEU A 366 7.61 4.35 -26.16
C LEU A 366 7.39 2.83 -26.11
N ILE A 367 8.27 2.10 -25.40
CA ILE A 367 8.25 0.64 -25.28
C ILE A 367 7.67 0.27 -23.92
N CYS A 368 6.63 -0.57 -23.88
CA CYS A 368 6.05 -1.07 -22.63
C CYS A 368 6.39 -2.54 -22.43
N VAL A 369 7.12 -2.86 -21.34
CA VAL A 369 7.41 -4.22 -20.86
C VAL A 369 6.56 -4.48 -19.64
N PHE A 370 5.64 -5.45 -19.68
CA PHE A 370 4.78 -5.74 -18.54
C PHE A 370 4.26 -7.18 -18.54
N GLY A 371 3.80 -7.62 -17.38
CA GLY A 371 3.10 -8.88 -17.18
C GLY A 371 2.00 -8.74 -16.14
N CYS A 372 1.28 -9.84 -15.90
CA CYS A 372 0.25 -9.92 -14.86
C CYS A 372 0.56 -11.05 -13.87
N GLY A 373 0.17 -10.87 -12.62
CA GLY A 373 0.32 -11.90 -11.58
C GLY A 373 -0.66 -13.07 -11.76
N GLY A 374 -0.18 -14.28 -11.50
CA GLY A 374 -1.01 -15.49 -11.39
C GLY A 374 -1.77 -15.54 -10.06
N ASN A 375 -2.84 -16.33 -9.98
CA ASN A 375 -3.72 -16.47 -8.83
C ASN A 375 -4.25 -15.11 -8.31
N ARG A 376 -4.60 -14.24 -9.25
CA ARG A 376 -5.17 -12.91 -9.05
C ARG A 376 -6.31 -12.69 -10.04
N ASP A 377 -6.95 -11.52 -9.95
CA ASP A 377 -8.01 -11.11 -10.87
C ASP A 377 -7.56 -11.25 -12.34
N LYS A 378 -8.20 -12.18 -13.06
CA LYS A 378 -7.91 -12.46 -14.48
C LYS A 378 -8.57 -11.43 -15.40
N THR A 379 -9.64 -10.76 -14.95
CA THR A 379 -10.44 -9.85 -15.80
C THR A 379 -9.65 -8.64 -16.27
N LYS A 380 -8.66 -8.21 -15.48
CA LYS A 380 -7.79 -7.09 -15.82
C LYS A 380 -6.75 -7.41 -16.90
N ARG A 381 -6.43 -8.70 -17.16
CA ARG A 381 -5.36 -9.10 -18.10
C ARG A 381 -5.62 -8.62 -19.54
N PRO A 382 -6.79 -8.86 -20.14
CA PRO A 382 -7.11 -8.34 -21.47
C PRO A 382 -7.13 -6.80 -21.51
N GLU A 383 -7.66 -6.16 -20.48
CA GLU A 383 -7.74 -4.70 -20.39
C GLU A 383 -6.34 -4.06 -20.39
N MET A 384 -5.40 -4.62 -19.60
CA MET A 384 -4.00 -4.16 -19.59
C MET A 384 -3.33 -4.35 -20.96
N GLY A 385 -3.63 -5.44 -21.68
CA GLY A 385 -3.16 -5.67 -23.05
C GLY A 385 -3.65 -4.60 -24.01
N ALA A 386 -4.94 -4.25 -23.96
CA ALA A 386 -5.54 -3.18 -24.75
C ALA A 386 -4.91 -1.81 -24.46
N ILE A 387 -4.73 -1.49 -23.18
CA ILE A 387 -4.13 -0.22 -22.73
C ILE A 387 -2.68 -0.12 -23.20
N ALA A 388 -1.86 -1.15 -22.98
CA ALA A 388 -0.47 -1.12 -23.39
C ALA A 388 -0.34 -0.88 -24.90
N THR A 389 -1.15 -1.57 -25.71
CA THR A 389 -1.13 -1.39 -27.17
C THR A 389 -1.74 -0.08 -27.64
N LYS A 390 -2.62 0.54 -26.87
CA LYS A 390 -3.19 1.87 -27.19
C LYS A 390 -2.14 2.97 -27.06
N TYR A 391 -1.32 2.96 -26.01
CA TYR A 391 -0.43 4.07 -25.68
C TYR A 391 1.03 3.86 -26.08
N ALA A 392 1.56 2.64 -26.03
CA ALA A 392 2.93 2.35 -26.40
C ALA A 392 3.09 2.14 -27.93
N THR A 393 4.24 2.54 -28.47
CA THR A 393 4.61 2.24 -29.88
C THR A 393 4.97 0.78 -30.06
N ARG A 394 5.59 0.17 -29.04
CA ARG A 394 5.94 -1.26 -29.00
C ARG A 394 5.61 -1.83 -27.64
N VAL A 395 5.23 -3.11 -27.59
CA VAL A 395 4.87 -3.80 -26.35
C VAL A 395 5.63 -5.12 -26.25
N ILE A 396 6.14 -5.44 -25.06
CA ILE A 396 6.70 -6.75 -24.75
C ILE A 396 5.92 -7.30 -23.56
N VAL A 397 5.15 -8.36 -23.79
CA VAL A 397 4.41 -9.06 -22.74
C VAL A 397 5.27 -10.16 -22.17
N THR A 398 5.41 -10.17 -20.84
CA THR A 398 6.30 -11.10 -20.14
C THR A 398 5.65 -11.63 -18.86
N SER A 399 6.37 -12.47 -18.10
CA SER A 399 5.92 -12.91 -16.77
C SER A 399 6.15 -11.83 -15.72
N ASP A 400 5.21 -11.75 -14.80
CA ASP A 400 5.34 -11.07 -13.50
C ASP A 400 5.63 -12.13 -12.41
N ASN A 401 4.74 -12.36 -11.47
CA ASN A 401 4.75 -13.44 -10.48
C ASN A 401 3.72 -14.50 -10.91
N PRO A 402 4.07 -15.54 -11.70
CA PRO A 402 3.10 -16.51 -12.20
C PRO A 402 2.49 -17.38 -11.09
N ARG A 403 3.18 -17.51 -9.95
CA ARG A 403 2.77 -18.33 -8.81
C ARG A 403 2.52 -19.78 -9.23
N PHE A 404 1.27 -20.23 -9.23
CA PHE A 404 0.88 -21.60 -9.61
C PHE A 404 0.22 -21.67 -10.99
N GLU A 405 0.11 -20.55 -11.74
CA GLU A 405 -0.41 -20.55 -13.10
C GLU A 405 0.73 -20.67 -14.14
N ASP A 406 0.42 -21.25 -15.32
CA ASP A 406 1.35 -21.27 -16.44
C ASP A 406 1.57 -19.83 -16.97
N PRO A 407 2.82 -19.35 -17.05
CA PRO A 407 3.14 -18.05 -17.63
C PRO A 407 2.56 -17.82 -19.02
N MET A 408 2.51 -18.87 -19.85
CA MET A 408 2.00 -18.76 -21.23
C MET A 408 0.48 -18.57 -21.27
N GLU A 409 -0.27 -19.15 -20.31
CA GLU A 409 -1.72 -18.90 -20.18
C GLU A 409 -1.98 -17.44 -19.77
N ILE A 410 -1.20 -16.91 -18.83
CA ILE A 410 -1.31 -15.50 -18.42
C ILE A 410 -1.03 -14.57 -19.61
N ILE A 411 0.02 -14.87 -20.40
CA ILE A 411 0.36 -14.09 -21.59
C ILE A 411 -0.76 -14.21 -22.65
N ALA A 412 -1.38 -15.38 -22.82
CA ALA A 412 -2.50 -15.58 -23.72
C ALA A 412 -3.74 -14.75 -23.31
N ASP A 413 -4.03 -14.68 -22.02
CA ASP A 413 -5.11 -13.84 -21.49
C ASP A 413 -4.85 -12.34 -21.79
N ILE A 414 -3.62 -11.85 -21.59
CA ILE A 414 -3.24 -10.48 -21.93
C ILE A 414 -3.40 -10.23 -23.43
N LYS A 415 -2.91 -11.16 -24.25
CA LYS A 415 -2.97 -11.10 -25.73
C LYS A 415 -4.41 -11.07 -26.25
N SER A 416 -5.35 -11.68 -25.54
CA SER A 416 -6.77 -11.73 -25.94
C SER A 416 -7.41 -10.34 -26.02
N GLY A 417 -6.95 -9.38 -25.23
CA GLY A 417 -7.43 -7.98 -25.24
C GLY A 417 -6.81 -7.09 -26.34
N MET A 418 -5.82 -7.60 -27.09
CA MET A 418 -5.15 -6.81 -28.13
C MET A 418 -5.84 -7.02 -29.49
N ASP A 419 -6.03 -5.93 -30.24
CA ASP A 419 -6.46 -6.00 -31.65
C ASP A 419 -5.33 -6.50 -32.56
N LEU A 420 -5.60 -6.65 -33.85
CA LEU A 420 -4.61 -7.13 -34.83
C LEU A 420 -3.40 -6.18 -34.94
N LYS A 421 -3.60 -4.87 -34.89
CA LYS A 421 -2.53 -3.88 -34.96
C LYS A 421 -1.69 -3.92 -33.68
N GLY A 422 -2.34 -4.06 -32.52
CA GLY A 422 -1.68 -4.23 -31.24
C GLY A 422 -0.81 -5.48 -31.19
N LYS A 423 -1.33 -6.63 -31.67
CA LYS A 423 -0.56 -7.87 -31.76
C LYS A 423 0.66 -7.76 -32.70
N ALA A 424 0.53 -7.03 -33.81
CA ALA A 424 1.62 -6.86 -34.79
C ALA A 424 2.81 -6.05 -34.23
N LYS A 425 2.60 -5.19 -33.24
CA LYS A 425 3.66 -4.42 -32.58
C LYS A 425 4.08 -4.96 -31.20
N SER A 426 3.63 -6.19 -30.89
CA SER A 426 3.88 -6.83 -29.59
C SER A 426 4.77 -8.06 -29.74
N LEU A 427 5.70 -8.22 -28.80
CA LEU A 427 6.48 -9.45 -28.58
C LEU A 427 5.94 -10.14 -27.33
N PHE A 428 6.07 -11.47 -27.28
CA PHE A 428 5.60 -12.31 -26.18
C PHE A 428 6.79 -13.14 -25.71
N ILE A 429 7.46 -12.69 -24.64
CA ILE A 429 8.70 -13.25 -24.12
C ILE A 429 8.48 -13.63 -22.65
N PRO A 430 8.30 -14.92 -22.32
CA PRO A 430 7.99 -15.35 -20.95
C PRO A 430 9.09 -15.02 -19.95
N ASP A 431 10.36 -15.12 -20.34
CA ASP A 431 11.49 -14.73 -19.51
C ASP A 431 11.56 -13.20 -19.36
N ARG A 432 11.41 -12.71 -18.15
CA ARG A 432 11.37 -11.27 -17.88
C ARG A 432 12.72 -10.60 -18.08
N THR A 433 13.80 -11.29 -17.77
CA THR A 433 15.17 -10.80 -17.99
C THR A 433 15.42 -10.58 -19.48
N GLU A 434 15.09 -11.56 -20.29
CA GLU A 434 15.22 -11.48 -21.75
C GLU A 434 14.26 -10.45 -22.36
N ALA A 435 13.06 -10.28 -21.80
CA ALA A 435 12.10 -9.26 -22.24
C ALA A 435 12.66 -7.84 -22.03
N ILE A 436 13.23 -7.55 -20.86
CA ILE A 436 13.83 -6.24 -20.54
C ILE A 436 15.08 -6.00 -21.41
N ARG A 437 15.97 -6.97 -21.54
CA ARG A 437 17.16 -6.88 -22.39
C ARG A 437 16.77 -6.64 -23.86
N THR A 438 15.78 -7.37 -24.38
CA THR A 438 15.23 -7.18 -25.73
C THR A 438 14.70 -5.76 -25.91
N ALA A 439 13.97 -5.21 -24.95
CA ALA A 439 13.49 -3.83 -25.00
C ALA A 439 14.63 -2.84 -25.16
N ILE A 440 15.70 -2.98 -24.37
CA ILE A 440 16.86 -2.07 -24.35
C ILE A 440 17.66 -2.18 -25.64
N ILE A 441 18.02 -3.40 -26.06
CA ILE A 441 18.86 -3.64 -27.25
C ILE A 441 18.15 -3.17 -28.54
N THR A 442 16.83 -3.30 -28.60
CA THR A 442 16.07 -2.94 -29.82
C THR A 442 15.50 -1.53 -29.78
N ALA A 443 15.76 -0.75 -28.70
CA ALA A 443 15.32 0.63 -28.58
C ALA A 443 16.09 1.53 -29.55
N ARG A 444 15.37 2.47 -30.19
CA ARG A 444 15.98 3.52 -30.99
C ARG A 444 16.50 4.65 -30.09
N PRO A 445 17.46 5.47 -30.54
CA PRO A 445 17.86 6.66 -29.80
C PRO A 445 16.67 7.52 -29.38
N GLY A 446 16.70 8.06 -28.16
CA GLY A 446 15.63 8.87 -27.58
C GLY A 446 14.37 8.09 -27.20
N SER A 447 14.43 6.76 -27.12
CA SER A 447 13.30 5.93 -26.67
C SER A 447 13.12 5.97 -25.16
N ILE A 448 11.85 5.81 -24.75
CA ILE A 448 11.49 5.60 -23.34
C ILE A 448 10.97 4.16 -23.20
N ILE A 449 11.52 3.41 -22.25
CA ILE A 449 11.15 2.03 -21.94
C ILE A 449 10.47 2.04 -20.57
N LEU A 450 9.21 1.65 -20.51
CA LEU A 450 8.50 1.39 -19.26
C LEU A 450 8.61 -0.10 -18.92
N VAL A 451 9.16 -0.43 -17.75
CA VAL A 451 9.12 -1.76 -17.15
C VAL A 451 8.15 -1.74 -16.00
N ALA A 452 6.95 -2.29 -16.20
CA ALA A 452 5.83 -2.19 -15.27
C ALA A 452 5.50 -3.53 -14.58
N GLY A 453 4.90 -3.41 -13.38
CA GLY A 453 4.35 -4.50 -12.57
C GLY A 453 5.08 -4.72 -11.26
N LYS A 454 6.40 -4.89 -11.27
CA LYS A 454 7.19 -5.26 -10.09
C LYS A 454 7.69 -4.07 -9.27
N GLY A 455 8.01 -2.95 -9.93
CA GLY A 455 8.48 -1.76 -9.23
C GLY A 455 9.68 -2.03 -8.32
N HIS A 456 9.47 -2.00 -7.02
CA HIS A 456 10.49 -2.23 -5.99
C HIS A 456 10.77 -3.72 -5.70
N GLU A 457 9.94 -4.65 -6.19
CA GLU A 457 10.13 -6.09 -5.95
C GLU A 457 11.44 -6.57 -6.59
N ASP A 458 12.25 -7.30 -5.84
CA ASP A 458 13.52 -7.90 -6.25
C ASP A 458 13.42 -9.43 -6.37
N TYR A 459 12.19 -9.96 -6.51
CA TYR A 459 11.92 -11.39 -6.60
C TYR A 459 10.83 -11.71 -7.62
N GLN A 460 10.81 -12.95 -8.10
CA GLN A 460 9.72 -13.56 -8.85
C GLN A 460 9.24 -14.82 -8.13
N ILE A 461 7.90 -14.99 -8.02
CA ILE A 461 7.29 -16.15 -7.36
C ILE A 461 6.86 -17.16 -8.40
N ILE A 462 7.46 -18.35 -8.37
CA ILE A 462 7.16 -19.49 -9.27
C ILE A 462 6.89 -20.70 -8.38
N GLY A 463 5.73 -21.36 -8.52
CA GLY A 463 5.38 -22.55 -7.71
C GLY A 463 5.42 -22.30 -6.20
N GLY A 464 5.18 -21.05 -5.75
CA GLY A 464 5.26 -20.67 -4.33
C GLY A 464 6.66 -20.33 -3.82
N VAL A 465 7.71 -20.51 -4.64
CA VAL A 465 9.09 -20.19 -4.28
C VAL A 465 9.47 -18.80 -4.80
N LYS A 466 10.16 -18.01 -3.98
CA LYS A 466 10.73 -16.71 -4.38
C LYS A 466 12.11 -16.92 -5.00
N HIS A 467 12.29 -16.46 -6.23
CA HIS A 467 13.56 -16.41 -6.93
C HIS A 467 13.99 -14.95 -7.05
N HIS A 468 15.28 -14.65 -6.88
CA HIS A 468 15.78 -13.28 -7.06
C HIS A 468 15.60 -12.83 -8.52
N LEU A 469 14.97 -11.68 -8.71
CA LEU A 469 14.79 -11.02 -9.99
C LEU A 469 14.45 -9.54 -9.75
N SER A 470 15.34 -8.65 -10.15
CA SER A 470 15.20 -7.20 -9.98
C SER A 470 15.23 -6.51 -11.35
N ASP A 471 14.12 -5.86 -11.71
CA ASP A 471 14.02 -5.07 -12.94
C ASP A 471 15.13 -4.00 -13.02
N LYS A 472 15.47 -3.39 -11.88
CA LYS A 472 16.50 -2.34 -11.76
C LYS A 472 17.89 -2.86 -12.04
N GLU A 473 18.23 -4.04 -11.52
CA GLU A 473 19.53 -4.66 -11.72
C GLU A 473 19.70 -5.03 -13.19
N ILE A 474 18.69 -5.64 -13.79
CA ILE A 474 18.69 -6.01 -15.21
C ILE A 474 18.89 -4.79 -16.12
N ILE A 475 18.20 -3.67 -15.83
CA ILE A 475 18.34 -2.42 -16.58
C ILE A 475 19.75 -1.86 -16.46
N LYS A 476 20.30 -1.79 -15.22
CA LYS A 476 21.66 -1.28 -15.00
C LYS A 476 22.71 -2.11 -15.72
N GLU A 477 22.61 -3.44 -15.65
CA GLU A 477 23.49 -4.35 -16.38
C GLU A 477 23.39 -4.13 -17.91
N ALA A 478 22.17 -4.05 -18.44
CA ALA A 478 21.95 -3.88 -19.88
C ALA A 478 22.41 -2.52 -20.41
N PHE A 479 22.42 -1.46 -19.57
CA PHE A 479 22.96 -0.14 -19.94
C PHE A 479 24.49 -0.05 -19.84
N THR A 480 25.16 -0.99 -19.19
CA THR A 480 26.63 -1.05 -19.10
C THR A 480 27.27 -1.83 -20.25
N ILE A 481 26.49 -2.55 -21.03
CA ILE A 481 26.89 -3.28 -22.24
C ILE A 481 26.79 -2.36 -23.46
#